data_8cf0ae9467777225edf547b0b27a05f6
#
_entry.id   8cf0ae9467777225edf547b0b27a05f6
#
_cell.length_a   1.000
_cell.length_b   1.000
_cell.length_c   1.000
_cell.angle_alpha   90.00
_cell.angle_beta   90.00
_cell.angle_gamma   90.00
#
_symmetry.space_group_name_H-M   'P 1'
#
loop_
_entity.id
_entity.type
_entity.pdbx_description
1 polymer ?
#
loop_
_entity_poly.entity_id
_entity_poly.type
_entity_poly.pdbx_seq_one_letter_code
_entity_poly.pdbx_strand_id
1 'polypeptide(L)'
;EVVGLLGPNGAGKTTIFDMMVGLCQPDEGTIALSGQEITDLPMYKRARRGIGYLPQESSVFRRLSVEHNILAILEMLGYSRSERMERVETLLKELDLVHIRTSKAYALSGGERRRLEITRALATSPSFMLLDEPFAGIDPIAVADIQQIIIRLKQRNIGVLITDHNVRETLSITDRAYI
;
A
#
# COMPACT_ATOMS: atom_id res chain seq x y z
N GLU A 1 5.51 0.68 -13.61
CA GLU A 1 6.91 0.62 -13.16
C GLU A 1 6.97 0.44 -11.65
N VAL A 2 7.96 -0.37 -11.17
CA VAL A 2 8.31 -0.51 -9.74
C VAL A 2 9.68 0.12 -9.53
N VAL A 3 9.75 1.08 -8.61
CA VAL A 3 10.98 1.82 -8.29
C VAL A 3 11.38 1.52 -6.84
N GLY A 4 12.63 1.15 -6.60
CA GLY A 4 13.20 0.97 -5.27
C GLY A 4 13.85 2.25 -4.76
N LEU A 5 13.62 2.61 -3.50
CA LEU A 5 14.37 3.62 -2.77
C LEU A 5 15.12 2.90 -1.64
N LEU A 6 16.40 2.67 -1.83
CA LEU A 6 17.23 1.86 -0.95
C LEU A 6 18.19 2.74 -0.16
N GLY A 7 18.67 2.23 0.97
CA GLY A 7 19.64 2.95 1.81
C GLY A 7 19.65 2.42 3.24
N PRO A 8 20.64 2.77 4.04
CA PRO A 8 20.74 2.35 5.43
C PRO A 8 19.59 2.92 6.28
N ASN A 9 19.42 2.35 7.49
CA ASN A 9 18.49 2.93 8.45
C ASN A 9 18.93 4.36 8.81
N GLY A 10 17.96 5.27 8.91
CA GLY A 10 18.23 6.69 9.15
C GLY A 10 18.58 7.52 7.90
N ALA A 11 18.64 6.94 6.70
CA ALA A 11 18.89 7.67 5.45
C ALA A 11 17.74 8.59 4.99
N GLY A 12 16.64 8.67 5.76
CA GLY A 12 15.51 9.56 5.43
C GLY A 12 14.45 8.97 4.50
N LYS A 13 14.49 7.66 4.20
CA LYS A 13 13.51 7.01 3.29
C LYS A 13 12.06 7.22 3.74
N THR A 14 11.74 6.93 4.98
CA THR A 14 10.40 7.15 5.56
C THR A 14 10.03 8.63 5.55
N THR A 15 10.97 9.53 5.81
CA THR A 15 10.72 11.00 5.73
C THR A 15 10.32 11.42 4.30
N ILE A 16 10.98 10.86 3.28
CA ILE A 16 10.60 11.08 1.88
C ILE A 16 9.17 10.58 1.63
N PHE A 17 8.83 9.40 2.13
CA PHE A 17 7.46 8.86 2.03
C PHE A 17 6.45 9.75 2.74
N ASP A 18 6.74 10.19 3.95
CA ASP A 18 5.89 11.08 4.74
C ASP A 18 5.63 12.40 4.00
N MET A 19 6.67 12.97 3.36
CA MET A 19 6.50 14.14 2.49
C MET A 19 5.62 13.84 1.28
N MET A 20 5.81 12.69 0.61
CA MET A 20 5.03 12.28 -0.56
C MET A 20 3.56 12.04 -0.22
N VAL A 21 3.25 11.45 0.93
CA VAL A 21 1.87 11.24 1.40
C VAL A 21 1.23 12.50 1.96
N GLY A 22 2.02 13.47 2.39
CA GLY A 22 1.55 14.72 3.00
C GLY A 22 1.33 14.65 4.52
N LEU A 23 2.13 13.82 5.21
CA LEU A 23 2.24 13.78 6.67
C LEU A 23 3.19 14.87 7.18
N CYS A 24 4.20 15.23 6.40
CA CYS A 24 5.03 16.41 6.63
C CYS A 24 5.24 17.17 5.32
N GLN A 25 5.67 18.41 5.41
CA GLN A 25 5.99 19.24 4.24
C GLN A 25 7.50 19.26 4.01
N PRO A 26 7.97 19.31 2.75
CA PRO A 26 9.38 19.55 2.47
C PRO A 26 9.75 20.99 2.82
N ASP A 27 10.97 21.19 3.29
CA ASP A 27 11.53 22.53 3.56
C ASP A 27 11.72 23.32 2.26
N GLU A 28 12.10 22.62 1.19
CA GLU A 28 12.29 23.19 -0.15
C GLU A 28 11.89 22.20 -1.25
N GLY A 29 11.63 22.69 -2.45
CA GLY A 29 11.26 21.88 -3.60
C GLY A 29 9.77 21.63 -3.72
N THR A 30 9.37 20.82 -4.72
CA THR A 30 7.97 20.55 -5.05
C THR A 30 7.73 19.05 -5.24
N ILE A 31 6.50 18.62 -4.95
CA ILE A 31 6.03 17.27 -5.20
C ILE A 31 4.93 17.35 -6.27
N ALA A 32 5.08 16.58 -7.34
CA ALA A 32 4.11 16.50 -8.41
C ALA A 32 3.63 15.08 -8.65
N LEU A 33 2.35 14.90 -8.94
CA LEU A 33 1.73 13.65 -9.38
C LEU A 33 1.11 13.85 -10.75
N SER A 34 1.55 13.07 -11.75
CA SER A 34 1.08 13.19 -13.13
C SER A 34 1.14 14.63 -13.69
N GLY A 35 2.23 15.35 -13.38
CA GLY A 35 2.44 16.72 -13.80
C GLY A 35 1.67 17.80 -13.02
N GLN A 36 0.87 17.43 -12.05
CA GLN A 36 0.16 18.36 -11.17
C GLN A 36 0.87 18.47 -9.82
N GLU A 37 1.15 19.71 -9.41
CA GLU A 37 1.74 19.94 -8.09
C GLU A 37 0.77 19.59 -6.97
N ILE A 38 1.30 18.90 -5.96
CA ILE A 38 0.55 18.42 -4.79
C ILE A 38 1.22 18.80 -3.47
N THR A 39 2.27 19.61 -3.48
CA THR A 39 3.12 19.93 -2.33
C THR A 39 2.31 20.39 -1.12
N ASP A 40 1.36 21.32 -1.32
CA ASP A 40 0.55 21.88 -0.24
C ASP A 40 -0.75 21.11 0.05
N LEU A 41 -0.95 19.99 -0.64
CA LEU A 41 -2.17 19.21 -0.45
C LEU A 41 -2.04 18.31 0.78
N PRO A 42 -3.03 18.32 1.69
CA PRO A 42 -3.07 17.39 2.80
C PRO A 42 -3.28 15.94 2.32
N MET A 43 -2.86 14.97 3.13
CA MET A 43 -2.86 13.55 2.84
C MET A 43 -4.17 13.05 2.20
N TYR A 44 -5.35 13.42 2.75
CA TYR A 44 -6.63 12.93 2.22
C TYR A 44 -6.92 13.43 0.79
N LYS A 45 -6.41 14.62 0.40
CA LYS A 45 -6.55 15.13 -0.98
C LYS A 45 -5.59 14.41 -1.92
N ARG A 46 -4.37 14.06 -1.47
CA ARG A 46 -3.42 13.26 -2.25
C ARG A 46 -3.95 11.84 -2.46
N ALA A 47 -4.54 11.22 -1.43
CA ALA A 47 -5.19 9.92 -1.55
C ALA A 47 -6.33 9.94 -2.59
N ARG A 48 -7.17 10.97 -2.60
CA ARG A 48 -8.23 11.14 -3.61
C ARG A 48 -7.71 11.40 -5.02
N ARG A 49 -6.45 11.84 -5.18
CA ARG A 49 -5.77 11.97 -6.47
C ARG A 49 -5.08 10.69 -6.92
N GLY A 50 -5.18 9.61 -6.15
CA GLY A 50 -4.70 8.30 -6.52
C GLY A 50 -3.39 7.88 -5.88
N ILE A 51 -2.97 8.48 -4.76
CA ILE A 51 -1.83 7.98 -3.97
C ILE A 51 -2.35 6.98 -2.93
N GLY A 52 -1.94 5.71 -3.06
CA GLY A 52 -2.10 4.70 -2.04
C GLY A 52 -0.84 4.62 -1.17
N TYR A 53 -1.01 4.34 0.12
CA TYR A 53 0.11 4.23 1.06
C TYR A 53 -0.02 3.00 1.95
N LEU A 54 1.06 2.25 2.02
CA LEU A 54 1.25 1.13 2.93
C LEU A 54 2.36 1.51 3.92
N PRO A 55 2.03 1.92 5.15
CA PRO A 55 3.04 2.27 6.15
C PRO A 55 3.80 1.04 6.66
N GLN A 56 4.95 1.28 7.27
CA GLN A 56 5.74 0.26 7.95
C GLN A 56 4.95 -0.37 9.11
N GLU A 57 4.28 0.46 9.91
CA GLU A 57 3.45 -0.02 11.02
C GLU A 57 2.11 -0.54 10.56
N SER A 58 1.60 -1.57 11.26
CA SER A 58 0.33 -2.19 10.92
C SER A 58 -0.85 -1.22 11.11
N SER A 59 -1.63 -1.06 10.04
CA SER A 59 -2.76 -0.12 9.97
C SER A 59 -4.13 -0.78 10.04
N VAL A 60 -4.22 -2.11 10.24
CA VAL A 60 -5.51 -2.83 10.25
C VAL A 60 -6.37 -2.50 11.47
N PHE A 61 -7.68 -2.48 11.28
CA PHE A 61 -8.64 -2.45 12.39
C PHE A 61 -8.71 -3.83 13.03
N ARG A 62 -7.92 -4.04 14.06
CA ARG A 62 -7.65 -5.36 14.66
C ARG A 62 -8.92 -6.14 15.07
N ARG A 63 -9.97 -5.45 15.54
CA ARG A 63 -11.23 -6.06 16.00
C ARG A 63 -12.25 -6.29 14.88
N LEU A 64 -12.01 -5.75 13.69
CA LEU A 64 -12.86 -5.99 12.53
C LEU A 64 -12.43 -7.26 11.80
N SER A 65 -13.38 -7.88 11.08
CA SER A 65 -13.04 -8.97 10.15
C SER A 65 -12.28 -8.42 8.94
N VAL A 66 -11.69 -9.33 8.15
CA VAL A 66 -11.05 -8.99 6.87
C VAL A 66 -12.01 -8.21 5.98
N GLU A 67 -13.21 -8.72 5.76
CA GLU A 67 -14.26 -8.06 4.98
C GLU A 67 -14.61 -6.67 5.52
N HIS A 68 -14.83 -6.54 6.83
CA HIS A 68 -15.17 -5.27 7.45
C HIS A 68 -14.02 -4.25 7.45
N ASN A 69 -12.77 -4.70 7.41
CA ASN A 69 -11.62 -3.82 7.20
C ASN A 69 -11.65 -3.14 5.83
N ILE A 70 -12.06 -3.87 4.79
CA ILE A 70 -12.19 -3.34 3.42
C ILE A 70 -13.45 -2.45 3.33
N LEU A 71 -14.58 -2.92 3.86
CA LEU A 71 -15.83 -2.16 3.87
C LEU A 71 -15.69 -0.80 4.52
N ALA A 72 -14.97 -0.70 5.65
CA ALA A 72 -14.76 0.56 6.34
C ALA A 72 -14.10 1.63 5.45
N ILE A 73 -13.17 1.24 4.57
CA ILE A 73 -12.57 2.16 3.60
C ILE A 73 -13.57 2.54 2.51
N LEU A 74 -14.29 1.57 1.95
CA LEU A 74 -15.25 1.81 0.87
C LEU A 74 -16.43 2.68 1.31
N GLU A 75 -16.84 2.61 2.59
CA GLU A 75 -17.87 3.49 3.15
C GLU A 75 -17.47 4.96 3.14
N MET A 76 -16.21 5.26 3.37
CA MET A 76 -15.68 6.63 3.34
C MET A 76 -15.61 7.21 1.91
N LEU A 77 -15.67 6.37 0.88
CA LEU A 77 -15.56 6.76 -0.53
C LEU A 77 -16.92 7.06 -1.19
N GLY A 78 -18.02 6.89 -0.47
CA GLY A 78 -19.36 7.24 -0.95
C GLY A 78 -19.99 6.25 -1.93
N TYR A 79 -19.45 5.05 -2.08
CA TYR A 79 -20.07 4.00 -2.89
C TYR A 79 -21.41 3.53 -2.32
N SER A 80 -22.35 3.16 -3.19
CA SER A 80 -23.59 2.50 -2.81
C SER A 80 -23.31 1.14 -2.15
N ARG A 81 -24.29 0.60 -1.43
CA ARG A 81 -24.12 -0.71 -0.77
C ARG A 81 -23.79 -1.83 -1.77
N SER A 82 -24.42 -1.85 -2.94
CA SER A 82 -24.14 -2.86 -3.97
C SER A 82 -22.73 -2.76 -4.53
N GLU A 83 -22.30 -1.55 -4.87
CA GLU A 83 -20.93 -1.31 -5.36
C GLU A 83 -19.87 -1.70 -4.32
N ARG A 84 -20.11 -1.38 -3.03
CA ARG A 84 -19.19 -1.79 -1.96
C ARG A 84 -19.05 -3.31 -1.89
N MET A 85 -20.16 -4.05 -1.93
CA MET A 85 -20.11 -5.51 -1.85
C MET A 85 -19.42 -6.14 -3.06
N GLU A 86 -19.66 -5.66 -4.27
CA GLU A 86 -18.98 -6.09 -5.48
C GLU A 86 -17.45 -5.84 -5.41
N ARG A 87 -17.06 -4.65 -4.95
CA ARG A 87 -15.64 -4.31 -4.78
C ARG A 87 -14.96 -5.15 -3.71
N VAL A 88 -15.63 -5.43 -2.59
CA VAL A 88 -15.12 -6.33 -1.55
C VAL A 88 -14.87 -7.72 -2.12
N GLU A 89 -15.83 -8.29 -2.85
CA GLU A 89 -15.68 -9.60 -3.49
C GLU A 89 -14.48 -9.64 -4.45
N THR A 90 -14.36 -8.61 -5.27
CA THR A 90 -13.24 -8.47 -6.22
C THR A 90 -11.90 -8.41 -5.49
N LEU A 91 -11.77 -7.53 -4.50
CA LEU A 91 -10.53 -7.34 -3.74
C LEU A 91 -10.14 -8.58 -2.93
N LEU A 92 -11.11 -9.27 -2.31
CA LEU A 92 -10.86 -10.51 -1.58
C LEU A 92 -10.32 -11.62 -2.49
N LYS A 93 -10.85 -11.73 -3.72
CA LYS A 93 -10.37 -12.71 -4.70
C LYS A 93 -8.98 -12.36 -5.23
N GLU A 94 -8.76 -11.09 -5.55
CA GLU A 94 -7.47 -10.61 -6.10
C GLU A 94 -6.29 -10.87 -5.17
N LEU A 95 -6.50 -10.71 -3.87
CA LEU A 95 -5.44 -10.82 -2.85
C LEU A 95 -5.50 -12.14 -2.06
N ASP A 96 -6.30 -13.12 -2.54
CA ASP A 96 -6.45 -14.45 -1.92
C ASP A 96 -6.84 -14.39 -0.43
N LEU A 97 -7.86 -13.59 -0.12
CA LEU A 97 -8.37 -13.38 1.23
C LEU A 97 -9.77 -13.98 1.45
N VAL A 98 -10.36 -14.62 0.43
CA VAL A 98 -11.73 -15.16 0.49
C VAL A 98 -11.89 -16.16 1.64
N HIS A 99 -10.92 -17.05 1.82
CA HIS A 99 -10.94 -18.13 2.81
C HIS A 99 -10.91 -17.64 4.26
N ILE A 100 -10.46 -16.39 4.48
CA ILE A 100 -10.37 -15.77 5.83
C ILE A 100 -11.27 -14.54 5.97
N ARG A 101 -12.22 -14.32 5.06
CA ARG A 101 -13.06 -13.10 5.01
C ARG A 101 -13.72 -12.72 6.34
N THR A 102 -14.15 -13.71 7.11
CA THR A 102 -14.81 -13.51 8.41
C THR A 102 -13.84 -13.50 9.61
N SER A 103 -12.58 -13.87 9.38
CA SER A 103 -11.54 -13.88 10.43
C SER A 103 -11.26 -12.49 10.93
N LYS A 104 -11.08 -12.34 12.24
CA LYS A 104 -10.71 -11.05 12.84
C LYS A 104 -9.24 -10.73 12.53
N ALA A 105 -8.94 -9.47 12.23
CA ALA A 105 -7.60 -9.07 11.81
C ALA A 105 -6.50 -9.34 12.86
N TYR A 106 -6.84 -9.42 14.15
CA TYR A 106 -5.87 -9.80 15.18
C TYR A 106 -5.43 -11.27 15.11
N ALA A 107 -6.21 -12.14 14.47
CA ALA A 107 -5.93 -13.57 14.34
C ALA A 107 -5.15 -13.93 13.07
N LEU A 108 -4.87 -12.97 12.21
CA LEU A 108 -4.16 -13.16 10.95
C LEU A 108 -2.66 -13.38 11.17
N SER A 109 -2.06 -14.25 10.36
CA SER A 109 -0.61 -14.34 10.19
C SER A 109 -0.02 -13.02 9.67
N GLY A 110 1.30 -12.87 9.74
CA GLY A 110 2.00 -11.68 9.22
C GLY A 110 1.70 -11.43 7.74
N GLY A 111 1.81 -12.48 6.92
CA GLY A 111 1.55 -12.39 5.47
C GLY A 111 0.09 -12.07 5.13
N GLU A 112 -0.88 -12.73 5.80
CA GLU A 112 -2.32 -12.44 5.62
C GLU A 112 -2.66 -11.00 6.03
N ARG A 113 -2.08 -10.53 7.13
CA ARG A 113 -2.24 -9.14 7.58
C ARG A 113 -1.68 -8.16 6.57
N ARG A 114 -0.50 -8.40 6.03
CA ARG A 114 0.11 -7.55 5.01
C ARG A 114 -0.71 -7.55 3.73
N ARG A 115 -1.23 -8.69 3.29
CA ARG A 115 -2.18 -8.75 2.16
C ARG A 115 -3.44 -7.92 2.43
N LEU A 116 -4.02 -7.98 3.63
CA LEU A 116 -5.16 -7.16 4.00
C LEU A 116 -4.84 -5.65 3.98
N GLU A 117 -3.68 -5.24 4.45
CA GLU A 117 -3.23 -3.84 4.41
C GLU A 117 -3.10 -3.32 2.98
N ILE A 118 -2.48 -4.11 2.09
CA ILE A 118 -2.41 -3.78 0.66
C ILE A 118 -3.81 -3.70 0.05
N THR A 119 -4.70 -4.64 0.40
CA THR A 119 -6.10 -4.65 -0.07
C THR A 119 -6.84 -3.38 0.32
N ARG A 120 -6.65 -2.92 1.55
CA ARG A 120 -7.24 -1.65 2.04
C ARG A 120 -6.73 -0.44 1.25
N ALA A 121 -5.43 -0.39 0.97
CA ALA A 121 -4.87 0.68 0.14
C ALA A 121 -5.42 0.63 -1.30
N LEU A 122 -5.60 -0.56 -1.87
CA LEU A 122 -6.17 -0.74 -3.21
C LEU A 122 -7.67 -0.40 -3.29
N ALA A 123 -8.39 -0.42 -2.18
CA ALA A 123 -9.81 -0.06 -2.12
C ALA A 123 -10.07 1.37 -2.63
N THR A 124 -9.09 2.27 -2.52
CA THR A 124 -9.16 3.64 -3.04
C THR A 124 -8.91 3.75 -4.54
N SER A 125 -8.62 2.64 -5.24
CA SER A 125 -8.23 2.58 -6.66
C SER A 125 -7.08 3.52 -7.01
N PRO A 126 -5.91 3.38 -6.36
CA PRO A 126 -4.78 4.27 -6.57
C PRO A 126 -4.17 4.08 -7.95
N SER A 127 -3.60 5.16 -8.50
CA SER A 127 -2.72 5.12 -9.68
C SER A 127 -1.24 4.94 -9.30
N PHE A 128 -0.91 5.20 -8.03
CA PHE A 128 0.44 5.12 -7.49
C PHE A 128 0.43 4.59 -6.04
N MET A 129 1.30 3.63 -5.74
CA MET A 129 1.43 3.04 -4.42
C MET A 129 2.80 3.33 -3.82
N LEU A 130 2.79 3.80 -2.59
CA LEU A 130 3.97 3.93 -1.74
C LEU A 130 3.98 2.78 -0.74
N LEU A 131 5.01 1.93 -0.78
CA LEU A 131 5.14 0.74 0.07
C LEU A 131 6.36 0.90 0.98
N ASP A 132 6.12 1.20 2.26
CA ASP A 132 7.19 1.37 3.24
C ASP A 132 7.43 0.04 3.96
N GLU A 133 8.60 -0.55 3.71
CA GLU A 133 9.06 -1.84 4.23
C GLU A 133 8.00 -2.96 4.13
N PRO A 134 7.48 -3.28 2.93
CA PRO A 134 6.39 -4.24 2.78
C PRO A 134 6.77 -5.67 3.20
N PHE A 135 8.05 -5.99 3.28
CA PHE A 135 8.55 -7.32 3.66
C PHE A 135 8.93 -7.42 5.14
N ALA A 136 8.83 -6.33 5.90
CA ALA A 136 9.23 -6.32 7.30
C ALA A 136 8.34 -7.24 8.16
N GLY A 137 8.98 -8.10 8.96
CA GLY A 137 8.28 -8.93 9.96
C GLY A 137 7.37 -10.03 9.41
N ILE A 138 7.53 -10.41 8.13
CA ILE A 138 6.82 -11.53 7.52
C ILE A 138 7.78 -12.69 7.20
N ASP A 139 7.24 -13.90 7.11
CA ASP A 139 8.03 -15.08 6.80
C ASP A 139 8.46 -15.12 5.31
N PRO A 140 9.54 -15.85 4.95
CA PRO A 140 10.06 -15.87 3.59
C PRO A 140 9.07 -16.37 2.52
N ILE A 141 8.12 -17.25 2.88
CA ILE A 141 7.10 -17.73 1.94
C ILE A 141 6.13 -16.59 1.63
N ALA A 142 5.70 -15.87 2.65
CA ALA A 142 4.81 -14.72 2.48
C ALA A 142 5.49 -13.55 1.75
N VAL A 143 6.84 -13.39 1.82
CA VAL A 143 7.58 -12.41 1.02
C VAL A 143 7.32 -12.65 -0.47
N ALA A 144 7.45 -13.90 -0.93
CA ALA A 144 7.20 -14.24 -2.34
C ALA A 144 5.77 -13.89 -2.78
N ASP A 145 4.77 -14.12 -1.92
CA ASP A 145 3.39 -13.74 -2.21
C ASP A 145 3.22 -12.23 -2.37
N ILE A 146 3.83 -11.43 -1.48
CA ILE A 146 3.79 -9.97 -1.57
C ILE A 146 4.52 -9.47 -2.82
N GLN A 147 5.65 -10.06 -3.18
CA GLN A 147 6.35 -9.76 -4.44
C GLN A 147 5.44 -9.98 -5.66
N GLN A 148 4.72 -11.10 -5.71
CA GLN A 148 3.76 -11.37 -6.78
C GLN A 148 2.62 -10.36 -6.82
N ILE A 149 2.14 -9.91 -5.68
CA ILE A 149 1.13 -8.84 -5.62
C ILE A 149 1.69 -7.56 -6.23
N ILE A 150 2.91 -7.14 -5.86
CA ILE A 150 3.55 -5.92 -6.38
C ILE A 150 3.72 -6.00 -7.92
N ILE A 151 4.15 -7.16 -8.43
CA ILE A 151 4.26 -7.39 -9.88
C ILE A 151 2.89 -7.24 -10.57
N ARG A 152 1.81 -7.77 -9.98
CA ARG A 152 0.44 -7.61 -10.51
C ARG A 152 -0.01 -6.15 -10.50
N LEU A 153 0.36 -5.35 -9.49
CA LEU A 153 0.07 -3.92 -9.47
C LEU A 153 0.70 -3.20 -10.67
N LYS A 154 1.97 -3.50 -10.97
CA LYS A 154 2.65 -2.99 -12.16
C LYS A 154 1.92 -3.36 -13.45
N GLN A 155 1.48 -4.63 -13.59
CA GLN A 155 0.72 -5.09 -14.77
C GLN A 155 -0.62 -4.36 -14.94
N ARG A 156 -1.19 -3.83 -13.86
CA ARG A 156 -2.40 -3.00 -13.85
C ARG A 156 -2.12 -1.51 -14.07
N ASN A 157 -0.91 -1.15 -14.50
CA ASN A 157 -0.44 0.22 -14.68
C ASN A 157 -0.45 1.07 -13.40
N ILE A 158 -0.35 0.44 -12.23
CA ILE A 158 -0.15 1.14 -10.97
C ILE A 158 1.35 1.33 -10.79
N GLY A 159 1.79 2.59 -10.65
CA GLY A 159 3.18 2.90 -10.29
C GLY A 159 3.45 2.49 -8.85
N VAL A 160 4.62 1.93 -8.57
CA VAL A 160 4.99 1.53 -7.20
C VAL A 160 6.34 2.12 -6.84
N LEU A 161 6.42 2.80 -5.69
CA LEU A 161 7.67 3.14 -5.03
C LEU A 161 7.76 2.30 -3.75
N ILE A 162 8.87 1.60 -3.60
CA ILE A 162 9.09 0.68 -2.48
C ILE A 162 10.38 1.02 -1.74
N THR A 163 10.33 1.03 -0.41
CA THR A 163 11.53 0.96 0.43
C THR A 163 11.54 -0.34 1.19
N ASP A 164 12.72 -0.92 1.38
CA ASP A 164 12.90 -2.04 2.31
C ASP A 164 14.37 -2.14 2.70
N HIS A 165 14.65 -2.69 3.87
CA HIS A 165 15.99 -3.04 4.29
C HIS A 165 16.47 -4.37 3.67
N ASN A 166 15.55 -5.20 3.20
CA ASN A 166 15.85 -6.42 2.45
C ASN A 166 16.11 -6.08 0.97
N VAL A 167 17.33 -5.59 0.70
CA VAL A 167 17.76 -5.12 -0.62
C VAL A 167 17.57 -6.18 -1.69
N ARG A 168 17.91 -7.45 -1.39
CA ARG A 168 17.84 -8.55 -2.35
C ARG A 168 16.41 -8.77 -2.84
N GLU A 169 15.46 -8.85 -1.91
CA GLU A 169 14.05 -9.09 -2.24
C GLU A 169 13.44 -7.91 -2.99
N THR A 170 13.86 -6.69 -2.65
CA THR A 170 13.40 -5.48 -3.34
C THR A 170 13.94 -5.40 -4.76
N LEU A 171 15.24 -5.62 -4.96
CA LEU A 171 15.86 -5.56 -6.28
C LEU A 171 15.33 -6.63 -7.24
N SER A 172 14.86 -7.77 -6.74
CA SER A 172 14.31 -8.83 -7.58
C SER A 172 13.01 -8.44 -8.32
N ILE A 173 12.32 -7.41 -7.85
CA ILE A 173 11.02 -6.97 -8.40
C ILE A 173 11.02 -5.53 -8.92
N THR A 174 12.11 -4.78 -8.73
CA THR A 174 12.21 -3.39 -9.18
C THR A 174 12.73 -3.29 -10.61
N ASP A 175 12.22 -2.32 -11.37
CA ASP A 175 12.72 -1.96 -12.69
C ASP A 175 13.98 -1.09 -12.59
N ARG A 176 14.05 -0.27 -11.55
CA ARG A 176 15.21 0.57 -11.19
C ARG A 176 15.21 0.88 -9.70
N ALA A 177 16.36 1.27 -9.18
CA ALA A 177 16.51 1.67 -7.78
C ALA A 177 17.36 2.93 -7.65
N TYR A 178 17.04 3.71 -6.64
CA TYR A 178 17.85 4.82 -6.13
C TYR A 178 18.49 4.39 -4.81
N ILE A 179 19.76 4.75 -4.61
CA ILE A 179 20.55 4.42 -3.42
C ILE A 179 21.09 5.71 -2.82
#